data_886d336e9bb06c1c517bf67c381a55f7
#
_entry.id   886d336e9bb06c1c517bf67c381a55f7
#
_cell.length_a   1.000
_cell.length_b   1.000
_cell.length_c   1.000
_cell.angle_alpha   90.00
_cell.angle_beta   90.00
_cell.angle_gamma   90.00
#
_symmetry.space_group_name_H-M   'P 1'
#
loop_
_entity.id
_entity.type
_entity.pdbx_description
1 polymer ?
#
loop_
_entity_poly.entity_id
_entity_poly.type
_entity_poly.pdbx_seq_one_letter_code
_entity_poly.pdbx_strand_id
1 'polypeptide(L)'
;LVGIIRWWEEYVARHGGSMDNNPSPGNKAGGLTTILEKSLGAAIKGGSTTLNGVYHYAPGEHALERLRPADWIAWLAEAAADLPAVAEADAVFAISSLWWRTAWKYGPRAYRYCLQDCGHLAGNVALVTAALGYTATVVYHFLDEPVNRLLGLTSAQEAVQILVAVRAGQMNRPPLRGALDQPAPLTLESSLHILASSAVDAILPAADATRLREPAQIQVLRACAVAPLTEDQVGEPSWLAPLPLVSPAAPVSLCQSLLGRRSSRQFRPAPVPKDTFSALIQALDVIYATDCASCALELYLIVNQVEGVPAGAYRYDAGRRGLALVRAGNLSEWAMHLSLDQAFCGEAGAVIFFAANLSDLVGQCGDRVYRQLHLEAGLRAEAAYLAAHALGVGCTGIGAFYDLETVRFFNLPDTAAIIYELAFGIPA
;
A
#
# COMPACT_ATOMS: atom_id res chain seq x y z
N LEU A 1 -15.34 15.05 -5.67
CA LEU A 1 -14.65 15.29 -4.40
C LEU A 1 -13.19 14.89 -4.55
N VAL A 2 -12.27 15.79 -4.28
CA VAL A 2 -10.84 15.48 -4.17
C VAL A 2 -10.45 15.62 -2.70
N GLY A 3 -9.97 14.56 -2.07
CA GLY A 3 -9.64 14.57 -0.65
C GLY A 3 -8.19 14.18 -0.40
N ILE A 4 -7.51 14.93 0.46
CA ILE A 4 -6.19 14.58 1.00
C ILE A 4 -6.41 13.80 2.29
N ILE A 5 -5.82 12.62 2.40
CA ILE A 5 -5.85 11.83 3.62
C ILE A 5 -4.45 11.83 4.24
N ARG A 6 -4.33 12.47 5.39
CA ARG A 6 -3.11 12.53 6.23
C ARG A 6 -3.32 11.69 7.49
N TRP A 7 -3.60 10.41 7.35
CA TRP A 7 -4.12 9.59 8.46
C TRP A 7 -3.14 9.32 9.60
N TRP A 8 -1.87 9.07 9.29
CA TRP A 8 -0.87 8.69 10.30
C TRP A 8 -0.44 9.86 11.18
N GLU A 9 -0.57 11.05 10.71
CA GLU A 9 0.11 12.21 11.16
C GLU A 9 -0.41 12.80 12.47
N GLU A 10 -1.70 12.84 12.68
CA GLU A 10 -2.27 13.41 13.90
C GLU A 10 -2.30 12.41 15.07
N TYR A 11 -2.25 11.12 14.79
CA TYR A 11 -2.17 10.11 15.85
C TYR A 11 -0.87 10.24 16.66
N VAL A 12 0.26 10.41 15.98
CA VAL A 12 1.58 10.56 16.63
C VAL A 12 1.73 11.93 17.31
N ALA A 13 1.20 13.00 16.71
CA ALA A 13 1.30 14.34 17.26
C ALA A 13 0.51 14.53 18.55
N ARG A 14 -0.65 13.88 18.71
CA ARG A 14 -1.49 13.96 19.93
C ARG A 14 -1.08 13.00 21.04
N HIS A 15 -0.33 11.95 20.71
CA HIS A 15 0.05 10.91 21.67
C HIS A 15 1.57 10.81 21.84
N GLY A 16 2.30 11.87 21.46
CA GLY A 16 3.75 11.98 21.51
C GLY A 16 4.31 11.78 22.91
N GLY A 17 4.57 10.58 23.24
CA GLY A 17 5.22 10.13 24.45
C GLY A 17 5.34 8.63 24.38
N SER A 18 6.55 8.12 24.33
CA SER A 18 6.90 6.73 24.57
C SER A 18 6.11 5.67 23.77
N MET A 19 6.79 4.84 23.02
CA MET A 19 6.24 3.67 22.32
C MET A 19 5.58 2.62 23.26
N ASP A 20 5.58 2.84 24.57
CA ASP A 20 5.15 1.86 25.56
C ASP A 20 3.73 2.07 26.12
N ASN A 21 3.06 3.16 25.77
CA ASN A 21 1.68 3.40 26.22
C ASN A 21 0.67 3.20 25.11
N ASN A 22 0.10 2.01 25.08
CA ASN A 22 -1.01 1.59 24.23
C ASN A 22 -2.32 2.26 24.72
N PRO A 23 -2.85 3.30 24.06
CA PRO A 23 -4.16 3.84 24.44
C PRO A 23 -5.25 2.95 23.90
N SER A 24 -6.24 2.66 24.72
CA SER A 24 -7.46 1.92 24.39
C SER A 24 -8.10 2.35 23.07
N PRO A 25 -8.67 1.42 22.29
CA PRO A 25 -9.19 1.67 20.95
C PRO A 25 -10.50 2.45 21.00
N GLY A 26 -10.42 3.76 21.06
CA GLY A 26 -11.56 4.64 20.88
C GLY A 26 -11.70 5.09 19.42
N ASN A 27 -12.67 4.57 18.73
CA ASN A 27 -13.45 5.19 17.63
C ASN A 27 -12.75 5.78 16.36
N LYS A 28 -11.52 5.45 15.98
CA LYS A 28 -10.82 6.20 14.92
C LYS A 28 -10.90 5.62 13.50
N ALA A 29 -11.10 4.32 13.32
CA ALA A 29 -11.34 3.77 11.99
C ALA A 29 -12.82 3.85 11.56
N GLY A 30 -13.75 4.02 12.49
CA GLY A 30 -15.11 4.47 12.21
C GLY A 30 -15.15 5.77 11.40
N GLY A 31 -14.07 6.57 11.49
CA GLY A 31 -13.90 7.80 10.77
C GLY A 31 -13.88 7.64 9.26
N LEU A 32 -13.03 6.79 8.71
CA LEU A 32 -12.90 6.63 7.26
C LEU A 32 -14.18 6.03 6.66
N THR A 33 -14.75 5.01 7.30
CA THR A 33 -16.01 4.39 6.87
C THR A 33 -17.15 5.40 6.91
N THR A 34 -17.27 6.18 7.98
CA THR A 34 -18.32 7.20 8.13
C THR A 34 -18.12 8.37 7.15
N ILE A 35 -16.87 8.72 6.79
CA ILE A 35 -16.60 9.74 5.77
C ILE A 35 -16.95 9.21 4.40
N LEU A 36 -16.53 8.00 4.04
CA LEU A 36 -16.91 7.37 2.80
C LEU A 36 -18.43 7.24 2.71
N GLU A 37 -19.09 6.79 3.77
CA GLU A 37 -20.56 6.71 3.82
C GLU A 37 -21.25 8.07 3.76
N LYS A 38 -20.81 9.07 4.51
CA LYS A 38 -21.45 10.38 4.55
C LYS A 38 -21.06 11.24 3.36
N SER A 39 -19.79 11.29 2.98
CA SER A 39 -19.32 12.17 1.92
C SER A 39 -19.58 11.59 0.55
N LEU A 40 -19.31 10.32 0.31
CA LEU A 40 -19.71 9.61 -0.90
C LEU A 40 -21.22 9.42 -0.94
N GLY A 41 -21.84 8.99 0.14
CA GLY A 41 -23.29 8.80 0.21
C GLY A 41 -24.08 10.09 -0.01
N ALA A 42 -23.61 11.24 0.45
CA ALA A 42 -24.22 12.54 0.19
C ALA A 42 -23.96 13.03 -1.24
N ALA A 43 -22.75 12.84 -1.76
CA ALA A 43 -22.42 13.18 -3.15
C ALA A 43 -23.19 12.31 -4.16
N ILE A 44 -23.47 11.06 -3.81
CA ILE A 44 -24.06 10.04 -4.69
C ILE A 44 -25.59 10.05 -4.65
N LYS A 45 -26.21 10.33 -3.50
CA LYS A 45 -27.68 10.27 -3.36
C LYS A 45 -28.44 11.46 -3.96
N GLY A 46 -27.80 12.35 -4.73
CA GLY A 46 -28.47 13.42 -5.44
C GLY A 46 -29.15 14.46 -4.55
N GLY A 47 -28.81 14.51 -3.29
CA GLY A 47 -29.20 15.60 -2.40
C GLY A 47 -28.51 16.90 -2.83
N SER A 48 -29.22 18.01 -2.80
CA SER A 48 -28.89 19.31 -3.40
C SER A 48 -27.64 20.03 -2.88
N THR A 49 -26.76 19.36 -2.16
CA THR A 49 -25.43 19.84 -1.76
C THR A 49 -24.35 18.98 -2.39
N THR A 50 -24.01 19.31 -3.64
CA THR A 50 -22.82 18.76 -4.28
C THR A 50 -21.58 19.25 -3.52
N LEU A 51 -20.82 18.32 -2.94
CA LEU A 51 -19.51 18.61 -2.34
C LEU A 51 -18.48 18.83 -3.47
N ASN A 52 -18.68 19.84 -4.31
CA ASN A 52 -17.71 20.20 -5.33
C ASN A 52 -16.55 20.95 -4.68
N GLY A 53 -15.35 20.40 -4.79
CA GLY A 53 -14.18 21.04 -4.23
C GLY A 53 -13.04 20.08 -3.94
N VAL A 54 -11.93 20.67 -3.50
CA VAL A 54 -10.79 19.99 -2.91
C VAL A 54 -10.90 20.11 -1.39
N TYR A 55 -10.74 19.00 -0.71
CA TYR A 55 -10.91 18.93 0.74
C TYR A 55 -9.70 18.28 1.41
N HIS A 56 -9.36 18.74 2.60
CA HIS A 56 -8.51 18.06 3.55
C HIS A 56 -9.39 17.31 4.56
N TYR A 57 -9.05 16.07 4.83
CA TYR A 57 -9.67 15.35 5.94
C TYR A 57 -8.92 15.65 7.23
N ALA A 58 -9.60 16.28 8.18
CA ALA A 58 -9.11 16.56 9.51
C ALA A 58 -9.55 15.44 10.48
N PRO A 59 -8.67 14.46 10.81
CA PRO A 59 -9.05 13.30 11.64
C PRO A 59 -9.45 13.66 13.05
N GLY A 60 -8.89 14.77 13.58
CA GLY A 60 -9.16 15.23 14.93
C GLY A 60 -10.60 15.66 15.14
N GLU A 61 -11.13 16.39 14.19
CA GLU A 61 -12.49 16.94 14.18
C GLU A 61 -13.47 16.01 13.46
N HIS A 62 -12.94 14.97 12.79
CA HIS A 62 -13.71 14.09 11.90
C HIS A 62 -14.47 14.90 10.86
N ALA A 63 -13.80 15.83 10.20
CA ALA A 63 -14.37 16.82 9.30
C ALA A 63 -13.63 16.87 7.96
N LEU A 64 -14.31 17.42 6.95
CA LEU A 64 -13.72 17.79 5.68
C LEU A 64 -13.55 19.31 5.63
N GLU A 65 -12.32 19.77 5.61
CA GLU A 65 -11.96 21.16 5.42
C GLU A 65 -11.81 21.49 3.95
N ARG A 66 -12.61 22.43 3.44
CA ARG A 66 -12.57 22.78 2.03
C ARG A 66 -11.37 23.68 1.74
N LEU A 67 -10.42 23.16 0.96
CA LEU A 67 -9.25 23.89 0.50
C LEU A 67 -9.56 24.73 -0.75
N ARG A 68 -10.35 24.18 -1.68
CA ARG A 68 -10.74 24.87 -2.91
C ARG A 68 -12.20 24.62 -3.27
N PRO A 69 -12.92 25.63 -3.73
CA PRO A 69 -14.24 25.44 -4.37
C PRO A 69 -14.07 24.85 -5.78
N ALA A 70 -15.17 24.54 -6.43
CA ALA A 70 -15.30 24.05 -7.80
C ALA A 70 -14.88 22.58 -8.02
N ASP A 71 -15.16 22.09 -9.21
CA ASP A 71 -14.82 20.72 -9.64
C ASP A 71 -13.45 20.71 -10.30
N TRP A 72 -12.57 19.89 -9.79
CA TRP A 72 -11.18 19.73 -10.23
C TRP A 72 -10.90 18.36 -10.85
N ILE A 73 -11.92 17.57 -11.12
CA ILE A 73 -11.74 16.21 -11.70
C ILE A 73 -11.09 16.30 -13.09
N ALA A 74 -11.48 17.28 -13.92
CA ALA A 74 -10.85 17.45 -15.24
C ALA A 74 -9.35 17.79 -15.14
N TRP A 75 -8.93 18.60 -14.16
CA TRP A 75 -7.53 18.87 -13.89
C TRP A 75 -6.74 17.61 -13.50
N LEU A 76 -7.34 16.78 -12.62
CA LEU A 76 -6.73 15.51 -12.22
C LEU A 76 -6.70 14.50 -13.37
N ALA A 77 -7.74 14.48 -14.22
CA ALA A 77 -7.76 13.62 -15.39
C ALA A 77 -6.62 13.97 -16.36
N GLU A 78 -6.42 15.26 -16.64
CA GLU A 78 -5.28 15.73 -17.45
C GLU A 78 -3.95 15.34 -16.79
N ALA A 79 -3.79 15.56 -15.48
CA ALA A 79 -2.60 15.14 -14.76
C ALA A 79 -2.37 13.63 -14.78
N ALA A 80 -3.43 12.83 -14.92
CA ALA A 80 -3.38 11.38 -15.07
C ALA A 80 -3.42 10.92 -16.55
N ALA A 81 -3.01 11.77 -17.49
CA ALA A 81 -3.03 11.51 -18.95
C ALA A 81 -4.39 10.97 -19.43
N ASP A 82 -5.44 11.67 -19.08
CA ASP A 82 -6.84 11.41 -19.43
C ASP A 82 -7.34 10.00 -19.09
N LEU A 83 -6.84 9.44 -17.98
CA LEU A 83 -7.28 8.12 -17.52
C LEU A 83 -8.81 8.12 -17.29
N PRO A 84 -9.59 7.25 -17.97
CA PRO A 84 -11.06 7.24 -17.84
C PRO A 84 -11.52 7.06 -16.38
N ALA A 85 -10.84 6.24 -15.60
CA ALA A 85 -11.15 6.01 -14.20
C ALA A 85 -11.10 7.30 -13.36
N VAL A 86 -10.22 8.26 -13.69
CA VAL A 86 -10.14 9.57 -13.04
C VAL A 86 -11.14 10.54 -13.66
N ALA A 87 -11.24 10.59 -14.99
CA ALA A 87 -12.13 11.51 -15.69
C ALA A 87 -13.62 11.30 -15.35
N GLU A 88 -13.99 10.05 -15.06
CA GLU A 88 -15.35 9.64 -14.71
C GLU A 88 -15.57 9.46 -13.21
N ALA A 89 -14.58 9.77 -12.39
CA ALA A 89 -14.67 9.60 -10.94
C ALA A 89 -15.68 10.56 -10.30
N ASP A 90 -16.41 10.05 -9.31
CA ASP A 90 -17.25 10.86 -8.43
C ASP A 90 -16.43 11.47 -7.29
N ALA A 91 -15.35 10.79 -6.89
CA ALA A 91 -14.38 11.25 -5.92
C ALA A 91 -12.97 10.70 -6.24
N VAL A 92 -11.95 11.48 -5.91
CA VAL A 92 -10.55 11.02 -5.96
C VAL A 92 -9.91 11.27 -4.60
N PHE A 93 -9.36 10.21 -4.00
CA PHE A 93 -8.55 10.31 -2.81
C PHE A 93 -7.09 10.47 -3.21
N ALA A 94 -6.46 11.55 -2.79
CA ALA A 94 -5.04 11.77 -2.95
C ALA A 94 -4.34 11.51 -1.61
N ILE A 95 -3.43 10.54 -1.60
CA ILE A 95 -2.71 10.13 -0.40
C ILE A 95 -1.29 10.67 -0.49
N SER A 96 -0.92 11.52 0.46
CA SER A 96 0.39 12.17 0.53
C SER A 96 1.23 11.68 1.69
N SER A 97 2.54 11.89 1.58
CA SER A 97 3.51 11.65 2.64
C SER A 97 4.24 12.93 3.01
N LEU A 98 4.27 13.23 4.30
CA LEU A 98 5.07 14.30 4.89
C LEU A 98 6.41 13.71 5.36
N TRP A 99 7.49 14.05 4.64
CA TRP A 99 8.76 13.32 4.70
C TRP A 99 9.42 13.27 6.08
N TRP A 100 9.49 14.42 6.75
CA TRP A 100 10.26 14.53 7.98
C TRP A 100 9.77 13.59 9.09
N ARG A 101 8.47 13.28 9.12
CA ARG A 101 7.86 12.44 10.16
C ARG A 101 8.41 11.03 10.19
N THR A 102 8.84 10.53 9.05
CA THR A 102 9.45 9.20 8.94
C THR A 102 10.96 9.29 8.82
N ALA A 103 11.46 10.32 8.10
CA ALA A 103 12.88 10.49 7.79
C ALA A 103 13.76 10.69 9.03
N TRP A 104 13.30 11.44 10.04
CA TRP A 104 14.08 11.69 11.26
C TRP A 104 14.48 10.41 11.99
N LYS A 105 13.67 9.36 11.89
CA LYS A 105 13.90 8.08 12.55
C LYS A 105 14.60 7.07 11.66
N TYR A 106 14.24 7.02 10.38
CA TYR A 106 14.63 5.93 9.48
C TYR A 106 15.63 6.35 8.39
N GLY A 107 16.01 7.63 8.35
CA GLY A 107 16.99 8.14 7.39
C GLY A 107 16.60 7.85 5.94
N PRO A 108 17.56 7.44 5.06
CA PRO A 108 17.30 7.19 3.64
C PRO A 108 16.23 6.12 3.37
N ARG A 109 16.05 5.16 4.29
CA ARG A 109 15.06 4.09 4.14
C ARG A 109 13.61 4.58 4.32
N ALA A 110 13.43 5.77 4.89
CA ALA A 110 12.12 6.35 5.15
C ALA A 110 11.25 6.49 3.89
N TYR A 111 11.85 6.72 2.71
CA TYR A 111 11.08 6.83 1.48
C TYR A 111 10.30 5.54 1.20
N ARG A 112 10.92 4.36 1.35
CA ARG A 112 10.25 3.07 1.21
C ARG A 112 9.05 2.94 2.15
N TYR A 113 9.23 3.34 3.41
CA TYR A 113 8.16 3.24 4.43
C TYR A 113 6.99 4.16 4.11
N CYS A 114 7.27 5.39 3.68
CA CYS A 114 6.22 6.32 3.23
C CYS A 114 5.39 5.71 2.09
N LEU A 115 6.05 5.05 1.12
CA LEU A 115 5.36 4.41 0.01
C LEU A 115 4.51 3.22 0.47
N GLN A 116 5.08 2.35 1.31
CA GLN A 116 4.38 1.18 1.86
C GLN A 116 3.16 1.62 2.68
N ASP A 117 3.31 2.62 3.56
CA ASP A 117 2.22 3.18 4.37
C ASP A 117 1.10 3.77 3.49
N CYS A 118 1.46 4.51 2.42
CA CYS A 118 0.47 5.01 1.46
C CYS A 118 -0.24 3.87 0.73
N GLY A 119 0.48 2.79 0.41
CA GLY A 119 -0.11 1.58 -0.16
C GLY A 119 -1.13 0.93 0.78
N HIS A 120 -0.79 0.75 2.05
CA HIS A 120 -1.72 0.25 3.07
C HIS A 120 -2.98 1.11 3.17
N LEU A 121 -2.82 2.43 3.17
CA LEU A 121 -3.96 3.35 3.24
C LEU A 121 -4.83 3.27 1.98
N ALA A 122 -4.22 3.20 0.80
CA ALA A 122 -4.95 3.01 -0.45
C ALA A 122 -5.73 1.68 -0.47
N GLY A 123 -5.16 0.61 0.11
CA GLY A 123 -5.83 -0.67 0.30
C GLY A 123 -7.09 -0.54 1.16
N ASN A 124 -7.01 0.18 2.27
CA ASN A 124 -8.17 0.47 3.11
C ASN A 124 -9.26 1.22 2.35
N VAL A 125 -8.88 2.28 1.60
CA VAL A 125 -9.85 3.05 0.79
C VAL A 125 -10.51 2.16 -0.25
N ALA A 126 -9.74 1.35 -0.98
CA ALA A 126 -10.27 0.47 -2.02
C ALA A 126 -11.22 -0.60 -1.45
N LEU A 127 -10.86 -1.25 -0.35
CA LEU A 127 -11.67 -2.28 0.29
C LEU A 127 -12.97 -1.73 0.87
N VAL A 128 -12.92 -0.57 1.54
CA VAL A 128 -14.13 0.08 2.06
C VAL A 128 -15.02 0.54 0.92
N THR A 129 -14.45 1.08 -0.15
CA THR A 129 -15.18 1.48 -1.36
C THR A 129 -15.95 0.29 -1.96
N ALA A 130 -15.27 -0.86 -2.10
CA ALA A 130 -15.90 -2.09 -2.60
C ALA A 130 -17.00 -2.60 -1.66
N ALA A 131 -16.78 -2.57 -0.34
CA ALA A 131 -17.78 -2.97 0.65
C ALA A 131 -19.04 -2.08 0.63
N LEU A 132 -18.92 -0.84 0.20
CA LEU A 132 -20.05 0.08 -0.01
C LEU A 132 -20.73 -0.08 -1.38
N GLY A 133 -20.28 -1.02 -2.21
CA GLY A 133 -20.86 -1.29 -3.53
C GLY A 133 -20.39 -0.31 -4.62
N TYR A 134 -19.28 0.40 -4.40
CA TYR A 134 -18.66 1.31 -5.35
C TYR A 134 -17.43 0.67 -6.01
N THR A 135 -16.97 1.25 -7.11
CA THR A 135 -15.72 0.84 -7.74
C THR A 135 -14.59 1.78 -7.36
N ALA A 136 -13.42 1.21 -7.11
CA ALA A 136 -12.18 1.95 -6.86
C ALA A 136 -11.13 1.55 -7.90
N THR A 137 -10.44 2.54 -8.46
CA THR A 137 -9.25 2.33 -9.29
C THR A 137 -8.07 3.02 -8.63
N VAL A 138 -7.04 2.24 -8.35
CA VAL A 138 -5.78 2.75 -7.80
C VAL A 138 -4.91 3.28 -8.93
N VAL A 139 -4.42 4.52 -8.80
CA VAL A 139 -3.68 5.22 -9.84
C VAL A 139 -2.26 5.50 -9.35
N TYR A 140 -1.30 4.84 -9.95
CA TYR A 140 0.13 4.99 -9.65
C TYR A 140 0.80 6.06 -10.52
N HIS A 141 0.25 6.29 -11.74
CA HIS A 141 0.90 7.11 -12.76
C HIS A 141 0.10 8.38 -13.03
N PHE A 142 0.63 9.49 -12.52
CA PHE A 142 0.13 10.84 -12.71
C PHE A 142 1.29 11.84 -12.67
N LEU A 143 1.11 13.00 -13.25
CA LEU A 143 2.07 14.10 -13.19
C LEU A 143 2.10 14.66 -11.75
N ASP A 144 3.23 14.55 -11.09
CA ASP A 144 3.35 14.86 -9.66
C ASP A 144 3.11 16.34 -9.37
N GLU A 145 3.74 17.24 -10.13
CA GLU A 145 3.67 18.68 -9.87
C GLU A 145 2.25 19.27 -10.04
N PRO A 146 1.49 18.95 -11.10
CA PRO A 146 0.10 19.40 -11.20
C PRO A 146 -0.78 18.96 -10.04
N VAL A 147 -0.63 17.71 -9.58
CA VAL A 147 -1.41 17.17 -8.46
C VAL A 147 -1.01 17.83 -7.15
N ASN A 148 0.30 17.96 -6.86
CA ASN A 148 0.80 18.63 -5.67
C ASN A 148 0.35 20.10 -5.62
N ARG A 149 0.42 20.83 -6.75
CA ARG A 149 -0.04 22.22 -6.86
C ARG A 149 -1.54 22.36 -6.58
N LEU A 150 -2.37 21.45 -7.09
CA LEU A 150 -3.79 21.43 -6.78
C LEU A 150 -4.06 21.39 -5.28
N LEU A 151 -3.25 20.62 -4.56
CA LEU A 151 -3.38 20.40 -3.11
C LEU A 151 -2.59 21.41 -2.27
N GLY A 152 -1.83 22.31 -2.91
CA GLY A 152 -0.99 23.30 -2.21
C GLY A 152 0.23 22.68 -1.53
N LEU A 153 0.72 21.53 -2.01
CA LEU A 153 1.86 20.82 -1.42
C LEU A 153 3.18 21.29 -2.02
N THR A 154 4.21 21.34 -1.20
CA THR A 154 5.59 21.58 -1.61
C THR A 154 6.33 20.26 -1.62
N SER A 155 6.69 19.79 -2.80
CA SER A 155 7.26 18.44 -3.00
C SER A 155 8.55 18.17 -2.20
N ALA A 156 9.26 19.20 -1.76
CA ALA A 156 10.42 19.06 -0.86
C ALA A 156 10.01 18.71 0.58
N GLN A 157 8.76 18.90 0.96
CA GLN A 157 8.24 18.66 2.30
C GLN A 157 7.22 17.55 2.32
N GLU A 158 6.27 17.59 1.38
CA GLU A 158 5.16 16.67 1.25
C GLU A 158 4.80 16.48 -0.21
N ALA A 159 4.47 15.25 -0.61
CA ALA A 159 4.01 14.96 -1.95
C ALA A 159 2.98 13.84 -1.98
N VAL A 160 2.07 13.90 -2.95
CA VAL A 160 1.12 12.81 -3.24
C VAL A 160 1.89 11.61 -3.76
N GLN A 161 1.57 10.43 -3.22
CA GLN A 161 2.20 9.17 -3.60
C GLN A 161 1.31 8.33 -4.50
N ILE A 162 -0.01 8.39 -4.28
CA ILE A 162 -0.98 7.52 -4.93
C ILE A 162 -2.34 8.23 -4.96
N LEU A 163 -3.12 7.96 -6.01
CA LEU A 163 -4.52 8.37 -6.08
C LEU A 163 -5.42 7.13 -6.04
N VAL A 164 -6.62 7.28 -5.49
CA VAL A 164 -7.68 6.26 -5.59
C VAL A 164 -8.92 6.95 -6.17
N ALA A 165 -9.24 6.63 -7.41
CA ALA A 165 -10.42 7.13 -8.10
C ALA A 165 -11.62 6.25 -7.77
N VAL A 166 -12.72 6.86 -7.30
CA VAL A 166 -13.92 6.16 -6.85
C VAL A 166 -15.10 6.54 -7.71
N ARG A 167 -15.87 5.54 -8.14
CA ARG A 167 -17.08 5.70 -8.94
C ARG A 167 -18.24 4.96 -8.30
N ALA A 168 -19.38 5.65 -8.23
CA ALA A 168 -20.61 5.17 -7.65
C ALA A 168 -21.65 4.86 -8.72
N GLY A 169 -21.50 3.73 -9.42
CA GLY A 169 -22.48 3.28 -10.40
C GLY A 169 -22.40 4.00 -11.76
N GLN A 170 -23.40 3.72 -12.64
CA GLN A 170 -23.43 4.24 -14.01
C GLN A 170 -24.06 5.65 -14.07
N MET A 171 -23.37 6.66 -13.63
CA MET A 171 -23.72 8.02 -14.02
C MET A 171 -22.87 8.42 -15.23
N ASN A 172 -23.51 8.59 -16.39
CA ASN A 172 -22.90 9.22 -17.56
C ASN A 172 -22.64 10.69 -17.24
N ARG A 173 -21.49 11.00 -16.67
CA ARG A 173 -21.00 12.38 -16.67
C ARG A 173 -20.40 12.66 -18.05
N PRO A 174 -20.85 13.70 -18.75
CA PRO A 174 -20.13 14.16 -19.93
C PRO A 174 -18.71 14.56 -19.49
N PRO A 175 -17.67 14.20 -20.25
CA PRO A 175 -16.32 14.64 -19.96
C PRO A 175 -16.30 16.17 -19.90
N LEU A 176 -15.91 16.72 -18.76
CA LEU A 176 -15.70 18.15 -18.59
C LEU A 176 -14.50 18.55 -19.44
N ARG A 177 -14.74 19.03 -20.65
CA ARG A 177 -13.72 19.59 -21.52
C ARG A 177 -13.74 21.12 -21.38
N GLY A 178 -12.78 21.65 -20.67
CA GLY A 178 -12.49 23.07 -20.60
C GLY A 178 -11.04 23.24 -20.15
N ALA A 179 -10.32 24.18 -20.76
CA ALA A 179 -9.04 24.60 -20.22
C ALA A 179 -9.29 25.15 -18.82
N LEU A 180 -8.86 24.42 -17.81
CA LEU A 180 -8.94 24.90 -16.43
C LEU A 180 -7.76 25.86 -16.21
N ASP A 181 -8.07 27.05 -15.67
CA ASP A 181 -7.04 27.94 -15.18
C ASP A 181 -6.17 27.22 -14.14
N GLN A 182 -4.89 27.53 -14.13
CA GLN A 182 -3.99 26.96 -13.14
C GLN A 182 -4.50 27.26 -11.72
N PRO A 183 -4.48 26.25 -10.81
CA PRO A 183 -4.94 26.49 -9.44
C PRO A 183 -4.06 27.57 -8.79
N ALA A 184 -4.70 28.60 -8.24
CA ALA A 184 -4.03 29.63 -7.50
C ALA A 184 -3.21 29.02 -6.32
N PRO A 185 -2.07 29.59 -5.93
CA PRO A 185 -1.34 29.12 -4.77
C PRO A 185 -2.24 29.03 -3.53
N LEU A 186 -2.14 27.94 -2.78
CA LEU A 186 -2.75 27.83 -1.47
C LEU A 186 -1.71 28.22 -0.42
N THR A 187 -2.07 29.16 0.47
CA THR A 187 -1.30 29.40 1.67
C THR A 187 -1.84 28.43 2.74
N LEU A 188 -1.25 27.25 2.81
CA LEU A 188 -1.51 26.34 3.92
C LEU A 188 -0.67 26.84 5.09
N GLU A 189 -1.32 27.24 6.18
CA GLU A 189 -0.63 27.46 7.43
C GLU A 189 -0.07 26.13 7.90
N SER A 190 1.22 25.92 7.66
CA SER A 190 1.95 24.82 8.26
C SER A 190 2.09 25.12 9.74
N SER A 191 1.23 24.57 10.58
CA SER A 191 1.34 24.65 12.02
C SER A 191 2.58 23.93 12.58
N LEU A 192 3.39 23.36 11.71
CA LEU A 192 4.62 22.64 12.04
C LEU A 192 5.81 23.41 11.48
N HIS A 193 6.58 24.02 12.38
CA HIS A 193 7.93 24.42 12.07
C HIS A 193 8.69 23.15 11.67
N ILE A 194 8.75 22.91 10.38
CA ILE A 194 9.49 21.78 9.81
C ILE A 194 10.95 22.13 10.06
N LEU A 195 11.54 21.40 11.00
CA LEU A 195 12.98 21.40 11.16
C LEU A 195 13.55 20.86 9.85
N ALA A 196 14.24 21.70 9.11
CA ALA A 196 15.06 21.27 7.98
C ALA A 196 16.02 20.20 8.52
N SER A 197 15.73 18.95 8.21
CA SER A 197 16.45 17.80 8.74
C SER A 197 17.28 17.25 7.60
N SER A 198 18.58 17.08 7.80
CA SER A 198 19.46 16.36 6.87
C SER A 198 18.94 14.95 6.52
N ALA A 199 18.09 14.39 7.36
CA ALA A 199 17.40 13.14 7.10
C ALA A 199 16.37 13.25 5.96
N VAL A 200 15.71 14.41 5.79
CA VAL A 200 14.82 14.66 4.65
C VAL A 200 15.63 14.78 3.37
N ASP A 201 16.77 15.50 3.42
CA ASP A 201 17.64 15.66 2.25
C ASP A 201 18.12 14.30 1.71
N ALA A 202 18.28 13.31 2.57
CA ALA A 202 18.71 11.97 2.17
C ALA A 202 17.67 11.20 1.33
N ILE A 203 16.38 11.53 1.41
CA ILE A 203 15.31 10.87 0.64
C ILE A 203 14.88 11.65 -0.60
N LEU A 204 15.13 12.96 -0.66
CA LEU A 204 14.68 13.81 -1.76
C LEU A 204 15.18 13.36 -3.14
N PRO A 205 16.44 12.90 -3.32
CA PRO A 205 16.89 12.39 -4.61
C PRO A 205 16.05 11.24 -5.15
N ALA A 206 15.72 10.26 -4.29
CA ALA A 206 14.88 9.13 -4.67
C ALA A 206 13.42 9.56 -4.94
N ALA A 207 12.89 10.44 -4.11
CA ALA A 207 11.57 11.01 -4.30
C ALA A 207 11.49 11.82 -5.62
N ASP A 208 12.54 12.56 -5.97
CA ASP A 208 12.61 13.33 -7.21
C ASP A 208 12.79 12.46 -8.45
N ALA A 209 13.65 11.45 -8.39
CA ALA A 209 13.87 10.50 -9.48
C ALA A 209 12.57 9.78 -9.90
N THR A 210 11.72 9.44 -8.94
CA THR A 210 10.45 8.75 -9.20
C THR A 210 9.30 9.65 -9.65
N ARG A 211 9.51 10.98 -9.83
CA ARG A 211 8.46 11.89 -10.31
C ARG A 211 8.24 11.77 -11.80
N LEU A 212 6.97 11.85 -12.19
CA LEU A 212 6.58 12.00 -13.59
C LEU A 212 6.35 13.48 -13.90
N ARG A 213 6.99 13.93 -14.99
CA ARG A 213 6.96 15.32 -15.44
C ARG A 213 6.25 15.51 -16.76
N GLU A 214 6.15 14.44 -17.57
CA GLU A 214 5.59 14.47 -18.91
C GLU A 214 4.60 13.33 -19.13
N PRO A 215 3.49 13.56 -19.87
CA PRO A 215 2.49 12.54 -20.16
C PRO A 215 3.06 11.30 -20.87
N ALA A 216 4.11 11.47 -21.69
CA ALA A 216 4.77 10.36 -22.38
C ALA A 216 5.33 9.31 -21.40
N GLN A 217 5.83 9.73 -20.24
CA GLN A 217 6.33 8.83 -19.21
C GLN A 217 5.21 7.94 -18.64
N ILE A 218 4.01 8.50 -18.47
CA ILE A 218 2.83 7.75 -18.02
C ILE A 218 2.48 6.66 -19.04
N GLN A 219 2.50 6.99 -20.33
CA GLN A 219 2.17 6.03 -21.40
C GLN A 219 3.17 4.86 -21.43
N VAL A 220 4.46 5.14 -21.28
CA VAL A 220 5.50 4.11 -21.19
C VAL A 220 5.22 3.16 -20.03
N LEU A 221 4.95 3.69 -18.84
CA LEU A 221 4.70 2.89 -17.65
C LEU A 221 3.44 2.01 -17.77
N ARG A 222 2.37 2.55 -18.35
CA ARG A 222 1.12 1.80 -18.57
C ARG A 222 1.26 0.70 -19.62
N ALA A 223 2.15 0.88 -20.60
CA ALA A 223 2.44 -0.11 -21.63
C ALA A 223 3.52 -1.10 -21.23
N CYS A 224 4.20 -0.89 -20.09
CA CYS A 224 5.32 -1.72 -19.66
C CYS A 224 4.85 -3.14 -19.36
N ALA A 225 5.38 -4.10 -20.11
CA ALA A 225 5.17 -5.52 -19.83
C ALA A 225 6.22 -6.00 -18.83
N VAL A 226 5.76 -6.62 -17.76
CA VAL A 226 6.63 -7.11 -16.70
C VAL A 226 6.94 -8.58 -16.92
N ALA A 227 8.22 -8.92 -17.06
CA ALA A 227 8.68 -10.30 -17.02
C ALA A 227 8.83 -10.77 -15.56
N PRO A 228 8.42 -11.99 -15.23
CA PRO A 228 8.64 -12.59 -13.92
C PRO A 228 10.14 -12.77 -13.65
N LEU A 229 10.50 -12.83 -12.34
CA LEU A 229 11.89 -13.01 -11.89
C LEU A 229 12.57 -14.28 -12.41
N THR A 230 11.81 -15.30 -12.81
CA THR A 230 12.31 -16.68 -12.92
C THR A 230 11.77 -17.47 -14.10
N GLU A 231 11.64 -16.89 -15.31
CA GLU A 231 11.19 -17.70 -16.46
C GLU A 231 12.20 -18.79 -16.90
N ASP A 232 13.51 -18.59 -16.72
CA ASP A 232 14.54 -19.48 -17.30
C ASP A 232 15.40 -20.27 -16.30
N GLN A 233 15.28 -20.08 -14.98
CA GLN A 233 16.22 -20.67 -14.02
C GLN A 233 15.63 -21.68 -13.03
N VAL A 234 14.34 -21.82 -12.95
CA VAL A 234 13.72 -22.82 -12.08
C VAL A 234 13.18 -23.94 -12.94
N GLY A 235 13.96 -25.02 -13.03
CA GLY A 235 13.46 -26.31 -13.52
C GLY A 235 12.13 -26.65 -12.81
N GLU A 236 11.36 -27.58 -13.36
CA GLU A 236 10.11 -28.06 -12.73
C GLU A 236 10.36 -28.21 -11.22
N PRO A 237 9.57 -27.50 -10.36
CA PRO A 237 9.81 -27.56 -8.91
C PRO A 237 9.74 -29.02 -8.47
N SER A 238 10.76 -29.47 -7.77
CA SER A 238 10.87 -30.87 -7.32
C SER A 238 9.71 -31.28 -6.40
N TRP A 239 9.02 -30.30 -5.83
CA TRP A 239 7.85 -30.49 -4.97
C TRP A 239 6.99 -29.23 -4.93
N LEU A 240 5.68 -29.40 -4.94
CA LEU A 240 4.71 -28.34 -4.83
C LEU A 240 3.71 -28.67 -3.72
N ALA A 241 3.64 -27.84 -2.68
CA ALA A 241 2.59 -27.90 -1.68
C ALA A 241 1.36 -27.11 -2.16
N PRO A 242 0.25 -27.78 -2.53
CA PRO A 242 -0.94 -27.06 -2.97
C PRO A 242 -1.57 -26.31 -1.80
N LEU A 243 -1.97 -25.07 -2.07
CA LEU A 243 -2.77 -24.26 -1.18
C LEU A 243 -4.23 -24.27 -1.67
N PRO A 244 -5.17 -24.84 -0.90
CA PRO A 244 -6.56 -24.91 -1.33
C PRO A 244 -7.17 -23.53 -1.48
N LEU A 245 -8.08 -23.36 -2.44
CA LEU A 245 -8.93 -22.19 -2.48
C LEU A 245 -9.96 -22.33 -1.36
N VAL A 246 -9.83 -21.49 -0.34
CA VAL A 246 -10.66 -21.55 0.86
C VAL A 246 -11.31 -20.20 1.14
N SER A 247 -12.47 -20.27 1.74
CA SER A 247 -13.15 -19.09 2.27
C SER A 247 -13.55 -19.40 3.72
N PRO A 248 -12.58 -19.41 4.66
CA PRO A 248 -12.88 -19.73 6.04
C PRO A 248 -13.86 -18.70 6.60
N ALA A 249 -14.74 -19.16 7.48
CA ALA A 249 -15.67 -18.28 8.18
C ALA A 249 -14.85 -17.28 9.01
N ALA A 250 -14.94 -16.01 8.68
CA ALA A 250 -14.29 -14.96 9.44
C ALA A 250 -15.20 -14.56 10.61
N PRO A 251 -14.77 -14.73 11.86
CA PRO A 251 -15.56 -14.35 13.02
C PRO A 251 -15.70 -12.83 13.19
N VAL A 252 -14.90 -12.07 12.46
CA VAL A 252 -14.78 -10.61 12.59
C VAL A 252 -15.11 -9.94 11.24
N SER A 253 -15.97 -8.94 11.27
CA SER A 253 -16.36 -8.19 10.06
C SER A 253 -15.21 -7.30 9.56
N LEU A 254 -15.31 -6.84 8.29
CA LEU A 254 -14.35 -5.89 7.72
C LEU A 254 -14.22 -4.63 8.60
N CYS A 255 -15.33 -4.06 9.06
CA CYS A 255 -15.33 -2.88 9.93
C CYS A 255 -14.58 -3.14 11.23
N GLN A 256 -14.82 -4.26 11.89
CA GLN A 256 -14.11 -4.65 13.10
C GLN A 256 -12.62 -4.89 12.83
N SER A 257 -12.27 -5.46 11.67
CA SER A 257 -10.87 -5.67 11.28
C SER A 257 -10.15 -4.35 11.05
N LEU A 258 -10.77 -3.41 10.34
CA LEU A 258 -10.23 -2.06 10.14
C LEU A 258 -9.98 -1.32 11.46
N LEU A 259 -10.89 -1.48 12.44
CA LEU A 259 -10.79 -0.86 13.76
C LEU A 259 -9.80 -1.57 14.69
N GLY A 260 -9.77 -2.90 14.63
CA GLY A 260 -9.08 -3.75 15.59
C GLY A 260 -7.66 -4.16 15.20
N ARG A 261 -7.34 -4.16 13.89
CA ARG A 261 -6.04 -4.59 13.38
C ARG A 261 -4.87 -3.86 14.08
N ARG A 262 -3.88 -4.63 14.47
CA ARG A 262 -2.60 -4.15 15.02
C ARG A 262 -1.47 -4.99 14.46
N SER A 263 -0.27 -4.42 14.39
CA SER A 263 0.95 -5.19 14.13
C SER A 263 1.30 -6.03 15.35
N SER A 264 1.44 -7.34 15.16
CA SER A 264 1.85 -8.25 16.21
C SER A 264 3.32 -8.07 16.54
N ARG A 265 3.66 -8.00 17.82
CA ARG A 265 5.04 -7.85 18.29
C ARG A 265 5.66 -9.16 18.76
N GLN A 266 4.86 -10.17 18.96
CA GLN A 266 5.25 -11.49 19.44
C GLN A 266 4.32 -12.54 18.84
N PHE A 267 4.87 -13.73 18.61
CA PHE A 267 4.12 -14.90 18.19
C PHE A 267 4.36 -16.05 19.18
N ARG A 268 3.36 -16.90 19.33
CA ARG A 268 3.54 -18.17 20.04
C ARG A 268 4.08 -19.21 19.06
N PRO A 269 4.99 -20.09 19.47
CA PRO A 269 5.45 -21.21 18.67
C PRO A 269 4.34 -22.27 18.52
N ALA A 270 3.34 -21.98 17.70
CA ALA A 270 2.20 -22.83 17.40
C ALA A 270 1.91 -22.81 15.90
N PRO A 271 1.52 -23.95 15.31
CA PRO A 271 1.29 -24.00 13.87
C PRO A 271 0.05 -23.18 13.48
N VAL A 272 0.19 -22.43 12.38
CA VAL A 272 -0.93 -21.77 11.73
C VAL A 272 -1.72 -22.82 10.95
N PRO A 273 -3.06 -22.91 11.10
CA PRO A 273 -3.88 -23.85 10.33
C PRO A 273 -3.70 -23.62 8.82
N LYS A 274 -3.61 -24.72 8.05
CA LYS A 274 -3.33 -24.66 6.60
C LYS A 274 -4.35 -23.80 5.85
N ASP A 275 -5.63 -23.93 6.16
CA ASP A 275 -6.70 -23.19 5.49
C ASP A 275 -6.60 -21.68 5.81
N THR A 276 -6.30 -21.33 7.05
CA THR A 276 -6.04 -19.96 7.45
C THR A 276 -4.83 -19.40 6.68
N PHE A 277 -3.73 -20.14 6.62
CA PHE A 277 -2.56 -19.74 5.86
C PHE A 277 -2.86 -19.57 4.36
N SER A 278 -3.61 -20.52 3.77
CA SER A 278 -4.08 -20.42 2.38
C SER A 278 -4.88 -19.14 2.13
N ALA A 279 -5.80 -18.80 3.04
CA ALA A 279 -6.60 -17.58 2.94
C ALA A 279 -5.73 -16.31 3.02
N LEU A 280 -4.68 -16.31 3.86
CA LEU A 280 -3.74 -15.19 3.95
C LEU A 280 -2.94 -15.00 2.66
N ILE A 281 -2.46 -16.09 2.05
CA ILE A 281 -1.77 -16.04 0.74
C ILE A 281 -2.72 -15.55 -0.35
N GLN A 282 -3.98 -16.01 -0.36
CA GLN A 282 -4.99 -15.52 -1.30
C GLN A 282 -5.29 -14.02 -1.11
N ALA A 283 -5.29 -13.53 0.12
CA ALA A 283 -5.47 -12.11 0.40
C ALA A 283 -4.30 -11.26 -0.13
N LEU A 284 -3.08 -11.81 -0.16
CA LEU A 284 -1.92 -11.17 -0.81
C LEU A 284 -2.02 -11.15 -2.34
N ASP A 285 -2.83 -12.03 -2.92
CA ASP A 285 -3.00 -12.18 -4.36
C ASP A 285 -4.26 -11.46 -4.88
N VAL A 286 -4.88 -10.61 -4.06
CA VAL A 286 -6.03 -9.80 -4.45
C VAL A 286 -5.64 -8.84 -5.57
N ILE A 287 -6.40 -8.90 -6.66
CA ILE A 287 -6.23 -8.00 -7.81
C ILE A 287 -7.09 -6.75 -7.59
N TYR A 288 -6.44 -5.61 -7.46
CA TYR A 288 -7.09 -4.30 -7.47
C TYR A 288 -7.19 -3.78 -8.92
N ALA A 289 -8.24 -3.04 -9.21
CA ALA A 289 -8.26 -2.27 -10.45
C ALA A 289 -7.21 -1.15 -10.35
N THR A 290 -6.29 -1.12 -11.31
CA THR A 290 -5.18 -0.16 -11.34
C THR A 290 -5.04 0.45 -12.73
N ASP A 291 -4.20 1.48 -12.84
CA ASP A 291 -3.88 2.13 -14.11
C ASP A 291 -2.69 1.47 -14.84
N CYS A 292 -2.24 0.31 -14.37
CA CYS A 292 -1.19 -0.49 -15.03
C CYS A 292 -1.64 -1.95 -15.20
N ALA A 293 -1.08 -2.62 -16.21
CA ALA A 293 -1.56 -3.92 -16.67
C ALA A 293 -1.12 -5.11 -15.81
N SER A 294 -0.05 -5.01 -15.00
CA SER A 294 0.48 -6.15 -14.26
C SER A 294 1.28 -5.77 -13.02
N CYS A 295 1.20 -6.65 -12.02
CA CYS A 295 2.04 -6.64 -10.83
C CYS A 295 3.31 -7.44 -11.07
N ALA A 296 4.45 -6.81 -10.81
CA ALA A 296 5.76 -7.44 -10.90
C ALA A 296 6.21 -8.12 -9.58
N LEU A 297 5.35 -8.14 -8.56
CA LEU A 297 5.71 -8.65 -7.25
C LEU A 297 5.48 -10.16 -7.17
N GLU A 298 6.55 -10.87 -6.89
CA GLU A 298 6.53 -12.30 -6.55
C GLU A 298 6.66 -12.50 -5.03
N LEU A 299 6.09 -13.60 -4.54
CA LEU A 299 6.14 -13.93 -3.12
C LEU A 299 7.10 -15.08 -2.87
N TYR A 300 8.08 -14.83 -2.00
CA TYR A 300 8.98 -15.82 -1.45
C TYR A 300 8.70 -15.96 0.04
N LEU A 301 8.81 -17.16 0.59
CA LEU A 301 8.37 -17.43 1.94
C LEU A 301 9.39 -18.31 2.68
N ILE A 302 9.57 -18.05 3.99
CA ILE A 302 10.10 -19.03 4.92
C ILE A 302 8.90 -19.52 5.76
N VAL A 303 8.57 -20.79 5.63
CA VAL A 303 7.53 -21.44 6.42
C VAL A 303 8.20 -22.14 7.59
N ASN A 304 7.91 -21.70 8.82
CA ASN A 304 8.43 -22.31 10.03
C ASN A 304 7.41 -23.30 10.62
N GLN A 305 6.15 -22.87 10.78
CA GLN A 305 5.11 -23.62 11.47
C GLN A 305 3.74 -23.39 10.83
N VAL A 306 3.41 -24.18 9.78
CA VAL A 306 2.09 -24.23 9.13
C VAL A 306 1.65 -25.68 9.05
N GLU A 307 0.41 -25.96 9.45
CA GLU A 307 -0.13 -27.33 9.43
C GLU A 307 -0.11 -27.91 8.01
N GLY A 308 0.43 -29.11 7.86
CA GLY A 308 0.49 -29.84 6.59
C GLY A 308 1.40 -29.19 5.52
N VAL A 309 2.21 -28.20 5.88
CA VAL A 309 3.25 -27.65 5.03
C VAL A 309 4.60 -27.87 5.71
N PRO A 310 5.54 -28.62 5.11
CA PRO A 310 6.87 -28.83 5.70
C PRO A 310 7.61 -27.50 5.90
N ALA A 311 8.42 -27.44 6.94
CA ALA A 311 9.30 -26.28 7.16
C ALA A 311 10.30 -26.15 6.00
N GLY A 312 10.49 -24.91 5.52
CA GLY A 312 11.36 -24.64 4.39
C GLY A 312 11.18 -23.26 3.80
N ALA A 313 11.98 -22.96 2.79
CA ALA A 313 11.81 -21.77 1.97
C ALA A 313 11.11 -22.13 0.65
N TYR A 314 10.21 -21.27 0.21
CA TYR A 314 9.34 -21.51 -0.91
C TYR A 314 9.19 -20.27 -1.79
N ARG A 315 8.85 -20.48 -3.08
CA ARG A 315 8.26 -19.50 -3.97
C ARG A 315 6.76 -19.79 -4.09
N TYR A 316 5.91 -18.79 -4.01
CA TYR A 316 4.50 -18.96 -4.32
C TYR A 316 4.27 -18.95 -5.83
N ASP A 317 3.60 -19.97 -6.33
CA ASP A 317 3.15 -20.08 -7.71
C ASP A 317 1.65 -19.76 -7.77
N ALA A 318 1.32 -18.55 -8.21
CA ALA A 318 -0.06 -18.07 -8.29
C ALA A 318 -0.88 -18.86 -9.32
N GLY A 319 -0.27 -19.26 -10.46
CA GLY A 319 -0.94 -20.02 -11.50
C GLY A 319 -1.36 -21.42 -11.05
N ARG A 320 -0.52 -22.08 -10.25
CA ARG A 320 -0.78 -23.39 -9.65
C ARG A 320 -1.39 -23.30 -8.24
N ARG A 321 -1.45 -22.11 -7.67
CA ARG A 321 -1.88 -21.85 -6.29
C ARG A 321 -1.17 -22.78 -5.30
N GLY A 322 0.14 -22.71 -5.28
CA GLY A 322 0.93 -23.61 -4.45
C GLY A 322 2.30 -23.07 -4.14
N LEU A 323 3.00 -23.79 -3.27
CA LEU A 323 4.33 -23.45 -2.82
C LEU A 323 5.36 -24.35 -3.51
N ALA A 324 6.23 -23.78 -4.32
CA ALA A 324 7.37 -24.45 -4.94
C ALA A 324 8.56 -24.38 -3.98
N LEU A 325 9.12 -25.54 -3.63
CA LEU A 325 10.22 -25.64 -2.68
C LEU A 325 11.51 -25.05 -3.25
N VAL A 326 12.11 -24.12 -2.51
CA VAL A 326 13.44 -23.54 -2.80
C VAL A 326 14.50 -24.19 -1.93
N ARG A 327 14.22 -24.35 -0.62
CA ARG A 327 15.15 -24.95 0.34
C ARG A 327 14.37 -25.67 1.44
N ALA A 328 14.70 -26.92 1.70
CA ALA A 328 14.05 -27.71 2.76
C ALA A 328 14.74 -27.50 4.11
N GLY A 329 13.99 -27.71 5.19
CA GLY A 329 14.51 -27.77 6.55
C GLY A 329 13.97 -26.67 7.47
N ASN A 330 14.33 -26.74 8.75
CA ASN A 330 14.00 -25.68 9.70
C ASN A 330 14.89 -24.45 9.40
N LEU A 331 14.26 -23.36 9.05
CA LEU A 331 14.90 -22.10 8.64
C LEU A 331 14.51 -20.92 9.55
N SER A 332 14.02 -21.21 10.76
CA SER A 332 13.59 -20.18 11.72
C SER A 332 14.71 -19.20 12.11
N GLU A 333 15.95 -19.67 12.24
CA GLU A 333 17.11 -18.80 12.47
C GLU A 333 17.39 -17.89 11.27
N TRP A 334 17.18 -18.38 10.05
CA TRP A 334 17.28 -17.56 8.85
C TRP A 334 16.14 -16.55 8.77
N ALA A 335 14.91 -16.94 9.11
CA ALA A 335 13.79 -16.01 9.18
C ALA A 335 14.06 -14.86 10.16
N MET A 336 14.59 -15.16 11.34
CA MET A 336 15.01 -14.16 12.31
C MET A 336 16.14 -13.28 11.75
N HIS A 337 17.21 -13.90 11.24
CA HIS A 337 18.41 -13.18 10.78
C HIS A 337 18.08 -12.25 9.63
N LEU A 338 17.44 -12.73 8.57
CA LEU A 338 17.10 -11.92 7.39
C LEU A 338 16.23 -10.72 7.74
N SER A 339 15.41 -10.82 8.78
CA SER A 339 14.58 -9.76 9.32
C SER A 339 15.29 -8.85 10.33
N LEU A 340 16.59 -8.60 10.15
CA LEU A 340 17.45 -7.81 11.07
C LEU A 340 17.46 -8.36 12.50
N ASP A 341 17.63 -9.66 12.65
CA ASP A 341 17.72 -10.37 13.92
C ASP A 341 16.50 -10.18 14.84
N GLN A 342 15.32 -9.94 14.25
CA GLN A 342 14.06 -9.80 14.99
C GLN A 342 13.54 -11.19 15.40
N ALA A 343 13.65 -11.52 16.68
CA ALA A 343 13.34 -12.85 17.23
C ALA A 343 11.92 -13.34 16.86
N PHE A 344 10.93 -12.45 16.85
CA PHE A 344 9.56 -12.82 16.51
C PHE A 344 9.39 -13.38 15.09
N CYS A 345 10.29 -13.08 14.15
CA CYS A 345 10.28 -13.67 12.81
C CYS A 345 10.66 -15.16 12.83
N GLY A 346 11.57 -15.56 13.72
CA GLY A 346 11.87 -16.97 13.96
C GLY A 346 10.73 -17.74 14.62
N GLU A 347 9.91 -17.05 15.40
CA GLU A 347 8.73 -17.60 16.10
C GLU A 347 7.45 -17.57 15.23
N ALA A 348 7.45 -16.81 14.16
CA ALA A 348 6.34 -16.70 13.23
C ALA A 348 6.03 -18.05 12.56
N GLY A 349 4.75 -18.29 12.23
CA GLY A 349 4.36 -19.45 11.43
C GLY A 349 4.94 -19.37 10.01
N ALA A 350 4.99 -18.17 9.43
CA ALA A 350 5.66 -17.91 8.16
C ALA A 350 6.11 -16.44 8.06
N VAL A 351 7.21 -16.23 7.32
CA VAL A 351 7.70 -14.90 6.90
C VAL A 351 7.66 -14.84 5.39
N ILE A 352 7.06 -13.79 4.85
CA ILE A 352 6.80 -13.61 3.42
C ILE A 352 7.56 -12.38 2.93
N PHE A 353 8.29 -12.55 1.83
CA PHE A 353 9.08 -11.52 1.19
C PHE A 353 8.46 -11.21 -0.19
N PHE A 354 8.16 -9.94 -0.44
CA PHE A 354 7.82 -9.45 -1.76
C PHE A 354 9.10 -9.15 -2.51
N ALA A 355 9.28 -9.77 -3.66
CA ALA A 355 10.46 -9.60 -4.51
C ALA A 355 10.06 -9.14 -5.90
N ALA A 356 10.94 -8.39 -6.57
CA ALA A 356 10.77 -7.96 -7.95
C ALA A 356 12.13 -7.86 -8.65
N ASN A 357 12.15 -7.99 -9.97
CA ASN A 357 13.33 -7.72 -10.79
C ASN A 357 13.48 -6.20 -11.00
N LEU A 358 13.87 -5.52 -9.91
CA LEU A 358 13.83 -4.06 -9.84
C LEU A 358 14.74 -3.38 -10.86
N SER A 359 15.98 -3.87 -11.05
CA SER A 359 16.94 -3.23 -11.95
C SER A 359 16.47 -3.28 -13.40
N ASP A 360 15.95 -4.42 -13.85
CA ASP A 360 15.44 -4.58 -15.21
C ASP A 360 14.18 -3.75 -15.42
N LEU A 361 13.29 -3.72 -14.43
CA LEU A 361 12.08 -2.91 -14.47
C LEU A 361 12.38 -1.41 -14.53
N VAL A 362 13.33 -0.93 -13.74
CA VAL A 362 13.78 0.47 -13.81
C VAL A 362 14.39 0.77 -15.17
N GLY A 363 15.21 -0.15 -15.72
CA GLY A 363 15.80 0.00 -17.04
C GLY A 363 14.76 0.06 -18.19
N GLN A 364 13.65 -0.66 -18.06
CA GLN A 364 12.58 -0.73 -19.07
C GLN A 364 11.53 0.37 -18.91
N CYS A 365 11.11 0.64 -17.69
CA CYS A 365 9.94 1.46 -17.38
C CYS A 365 10.30 2.80 -16.71
N GLY A 366 11.56 3.01 -16.32
CA GLY A 366 12.02 4.19 -15.60
C GLY A 366 11.80 4.11 -14.09
N ASP A 367 12.32 5.11 -13.38
CA ASP A 367 12.43 5.12 -11.91
C ASP A 367 11.08 5.08 -11.19
N ARG A 368 9.98 5.49 -11.82
CA ARG A 368 8.63 5.47 -11.23
C ARG A 368 8.20 4.07 -10.77
N VAL A 369 8.70 3.03 -11.41
CA VAL A 369 8.38 1.65 -11.04
C VAL A 369 8.84 1.30 -9.63
N TYR A 370 9.95 1.89 -9.15
CA TYR A 370 10.38 1.75 -7.76
C TYR A 370 9.28 2.18 -6.78
N ARG A 371 8.67 3.34 -7.03
CA ARG A 371 7.57 3.86 -6.21
C ARG A 371 6.33 2.96 -6.32
N GLN A 372 5.97 2.55 -7.54
CA GLN A 372 4.83 1.67 -7.78
C GLN A 372 4.94 0.35 -6.99
N LEU A 373 6.09 -0.33 -7.05
CA LEU A 373 6.29 -1.61 -6.38
C LEU A 373 6.10 -1.53 -4.87
N HIS A 374 6.62 -0.47 -4.23
CA HIS A 374 6.47 -0.29 -2.78
C HIS A 374 5.03 0.06 -2.38
N LEU A 375 4.34 0.88 -3.18
CA LEU A 375 2.92 1.18 -2.99
C LEU A 375 2.07 -0.07 -3.14
N GLU A 376 2.33 -0.88 -4.16
CA GLU A 376 1.61 -2.11 -4.43
C GLU A 376 1.85 -3.18 -3.36
N ALA A 377 3.08 -3.32 -2.87
CA ALA A 377 3.38 -4.22 -1.76
C ALA A 377 2.58 -3.83 -0.51
N GLY A 378 2.51 -2.54 -0.18
CA GLY A 378 1.67 -2.03 0.91
C GLY A 378 0.17 -2.28 0.69
N LEU A 379 -0.32 -2.06 -0.52
CA LEU A 379 -1.71 -2.29 -0.92
C LEU A 379 -2.12 -3.76 -0.71
N ARG A 380 -1.31 -4.70 -1.20
CA ARG A 380 -1.55 -6.14 -1.05
C ARG A 380 -1.40 -6.59 0.41
N ALA A 381 -0.41 -6.05 1.11
CA ALA A 381 -0.17 -6.35 2.52
C ALA A 381 -1.35 -5.95 3.41
N GLU A 382 -2.06 -4.85 3.13
CA GLU A 382 -3.22 -4.46 3.93
C GLU A 382 -4.36 -5.47 3.85
N ALA A 383 -4.63 -6.03 2.68
CA ALA A 383 -5.64 -7.08 2.54
C ALA A 383 -5.29 -8.30 3.42
N ALA A 384 -4.01 -8.70 3.45
CA ALA A 384 -3.54 -9.79 4.29
C ALA A 384 -3.59 -9.44 5.79
N TYR A 385 -3.30 -8.22 6.17
CA TYR A 385 -3.45 -7.74 7.56
C TYR A 385 -4.90 -7.84 8.04
N LEU A 386 -5.84 -7.39 7.22
CA LEU A 386 -7.26 -7.44 7.54
C LEU A 386 -7.78 -8.88 7.60
N ALA A 387 -7.34 -9.73 6.67
CA ALA A 387 -7.65 -11.15 6.68
C ALA A 387 -7.07 -11.85 7.90
N ALA A 388 -5.82 -11.56 8.28
CA ALA A 388 -5.18 -12.11 9.47
C ALA A 388 -5.97 -11.76 10.73
N HIS A 389 -6.32 -10.48 10.90
CA HIS A 389 -7.14 -10.06 12.04
C HIS A 389 -8.52 -10.74 12.05
N ALA A 390 -9.17 -10.83 10.88
CA ALA A 390 -10.48 -11.47 10.76
C ALA A 390 -10.44 -12.96 11.11
N LEU A 391 -9.31 -13.63 10.90
CA LEU A 391 -9.09 -15.06 11.14
C LEU A 391 -8.39 -15.36 12.47
N GLY A 392 -8.15 -14.34 13.31
CA GLY A 392 -7.51 -14.51 14.62
C GLY A 392 -6.00 -14.83 14.55
N VAL A 393 -5.35 -14.49 13.46
CA VAL A 393 -3.90 -14.64 13.25
C VAL A 393 -3.22 -13.27 13.41
N GLY A 394 -2.06 -13.26 14.02
CA GLY A 394 -1.21 -12.07 14.09
C GLY A 394 -0.50 -11.82 12.76
N CYS A 395 -0.38 -10.54 12.40
CA CYS A 395 0.37 -10.09 11.23
C CYS A 395 1.24 -8.90 11.61
N THR A 396 2.43 -8.79 11.01
CA THR A 396 3.27 -7.60 11.13
C THR A 396 4.05 -7.35 9.84
N GLY A 397 4.06 -6.08 9.40
CA GLY A 397 4.87 -5.62 8.28
C GLY A 397 6.26 -5.19 8.77
N ILE A 398 7.27 -5.53 8.02
CA ILE A 398 8.67 -5.30 8.33
C ILE A 398 9.30 -4.58 7.12
N GLY A 399 9.69 -3.34 7.32
CA GLY A 399 10.29 -2.53 6.26
C GLY A 399 11.82 -2.57 6.26
N ALA A 400 12.42 -3.19 7.28
CA ALA A 400 13.88 -3.29 7.44
C ALA A 400 14.32 -4.75 7.55
N PHE A 401 15.17 -5.17 6.62
CA PHE A 401 15.71 -6.51 6.46
C PHE A 401 17.09 -6.43 5.80
N TYR A 402 17.83 -7.52 5.78
CA TYR A 402 19.10 -7.62 5.06
C TYR A 402 18.85 -7.85 3.57
N ASP A 403 18.69 -6.76 2.79
CA ASP A 403 18.24 -6.77 1.39
C ASP A 403 19.05 -7.77 0.53
N LEU A 404 20.37 -7.63 0.47
CA LEU A 404 21.22 -8.46 -0.39
C LEU A 404 21.36 -9.91 0.11
N GLU A 405 21.33 -10.11 1.41
CA GLU A 405 21.41 -11.46 1.98
C GLU A 405 20.12 -12.23 1.68
N THR A 406 18.96 -11.57 1.74
CA THR A 406 17.68 -12.17 1.41
C THR A 406 17.60 -12.55 -0.07
N VAL A 407 18.10 -11.68 -0.98
CA VAL A 407 18.19 -11.99 -2.42
C VAL A 407 19.04 -13.26 -2.62
N ARG A 408 20.23 -13.33 -2.00
CA ARG A 408 21.11 -14.50 -2.09
C ARG A 408 20.52 -15.75 -1.45
N PHE A 409 19.83 -15.61 -0.32
CA PHE A 409 19.21 -16.72 0.39
C PHE A 409 18.19 -17.46 -0.49
N PHE A 410 17.40 -16.73 -1.27
CA PHE A 410 16.41 -17.28 -2.18
C PHE A 410 16.97 -17.61 -3.58
N ASN A 411 18.28 -17.45 -3.81
CA ASN A 411 18.95 -17.62 -5.10
C ASN A 411 18.33 -16.75 -6.22
N LEU A 412 17.95 -15.53 -5.89
CA LEU A 412 17.43 -14.58 -6.85
C LEU A 412 18.58 -13.94 -7.66
N PRO A 413 18.31 -13.46 -8.88
CA PRO A 413 19.32 -12.74 -9.66
C PRO A 413 19.76 -11.44 -8.97
N ASP A 414 20.97 -10.96 -9.27
CA ASP A 414 21.50 -9.72 -8.72
C ASP A 414 20.69 -8.47 -9.11
N THR A 415 19.83 -8.58 -10.13
CA THR A 415 18.88 -7.53 -10.55
C THR A 415 17.63 -7.47 -9.68
N ALA A 416 17.41 -8.48 -8.84
CA ALA A 416 16.25 -8.56 -7.95
C ALA A 416 16.44 -7.68 -6.70
N ALA A 417 15.29 -7.23 -6.16
CA ALA A 417 15.24 -6.56 -4.87
C ALA A 417 14.07 -7.10 -4.04
N ILE A 418 14.28 -7.10 -2.71
CA ILE A 418 13.20 -7.32 -1.76
C ILE A 418 12.51 -5.99 -1.50
N ILE A 419 11.21 -5.95 -1.70
CA ILE A 419 10.40 -4.73 -1.65
C ILE A 419 9.78 -4.54 -0.27
N TYR A 420 9.24 -5.62 0.30
CA TYR A 420 8.58 -5.60 1.60
C TYR A 420 8.60 -6.98 2.24
N GLU A 421 8.33 -7.03 3.54
CA GLU A 421 8.29 -8.27 4.31
C GLU A 421 7.08 -8.28 5.24
N LEU A 422 6.44 -9.45 5.39
CA LEU A 422 5.37 -9.70 6.34
C LEU A 422 5.67 -10.95 7.16
N ALA A 423 5.35 -10.92 8.44
CA ALA A 423 5.35 -12.11 9.29
C ALA A 423 3.92 -12.44 9.76
N PHE A 424 3.55 -13.71 9.71
CA PHE A 424 2.28 -14.25 10.19
C PHE A 424 2.52 -15.31 11.25
N GLY A 425 1.69 -15.31 12.29
CA GLY A 425 1.80 -16.33 13.33
C GLY A 425 0.63 -16.29 14.31
N ILE A 426 0.56 -17.28 15.18
CA ILE A 426 -0.42 -17.27 16.26
C ILE A 426 0.00 -16.18 17.26
N PRO A 427 -0.85 -15.19 17.57
CA PRO A 427 -0.47 -14.10 18.47
C PRO A 427 -0.23 -14.61 19.89
N ALA A 428 0.75 -13.98 20.58
CA ALA A 428 1.11 -14.32 21.97
C ALA A 428 0.01 -13.91 22.98
#